data_433b5bc27a570edc4626a1fe595bfa17
#
_entry.id   433b5bc27a570edc4626a1fe595bfa17
#
_cell.length_a   1.000
_cell.length_b   1.000
_cell.length_c   1.000
_cell.angle_alpha   90.00
_cell.angle_beta   90.00
_cell.angle_gamma   90.00
#
_symmetry.space_group_name_H-M   'P 1'
#
loop_
_entity.id
_entity.type
_entity.pdbx_description
1 polymer ?
#
loop_
_entity_poly.entity_id
_entity_poly.type
_entity_poly.pdbx_seq_one_letter_code
_entity_poly.pdbx_strand_id
1 'polypeptide(L)'
;MILNHHPEIGERMMQRGDEFVAHGRSNSERQGDMWEEDEARLIAETTEAIGKFAGRKPVGWMSPWLSQSRQTLDLLQEAGYLYQCDWPLDDQPIWMRTRGGKILNMPYPVETNDSPMMLARQHTAAELSTTWIDQFDEMFDQSRKGQSLVCPFVLHTFLLGQPFRLRQLRRAMQHILRHRDEIWLTQPGEIAAYVTKLPAGTVPGS
;
A
#
# COMPACT_ATOMS: atom_id res chain seq x y z
N MET A 1 9.10 -10.14 13.22
CA MET A 1 9.17 -9.08 12.21
C MET A 1 10.55 -9.08 11.56
N ILE A 2 10.62 -8.74 10.27
CA ILE A 2 11.89 -8.69 9.52
C ILE A 2 12.91 -7.75 10.15
N LEU A 3 12.48 -6.65 10.73
CA LEU A 3 13.33 -5.66 11.40
C LEU A 3 14.16 -6.24 12.56
N ASN A 4 13.69 -7.34 13.17
CA ASN A 4 14.43 -8.01 14.25
C ASN A 4 15.53 -8.95 13.74
N HIS A 5 15.37 -9.46 12.52
CA HIS A 5 16.27 -10.46 11.94
C HIS A 5 17.21 -9.85 10.89
N HIS A 6 16.76 -8.78 10.23
CA HIS A 6 17.46 -8.09 9.15
C HIS A 6 17.31 -6.58 9.31
N PRO A 7 17.85 -5.97 10.39
CA PRO A 7 17.73 -4.53 10.64
C PRO A 7 18.35 -3.69 9.51
N GLU A 8 19.38 -4.21 8.85
CA GLU A 8 20.06 -3.54 7.73
C GLU A 8 19.11 -3.20 6.56
N ILE A 9 18.04 -3.98 6.37
CA ILE A 9 17.00 -3.67 5.36
C ILE A 9 16.22 -2.43 5.77
N GLY A 10 15.75 -2.39 7.03
CA GLY A 10 15.03 -1.23 7.56
C GLY A 10 15.89 0.03 7.60
N GLU A 11 17.17 -0.09 7.99
CA GLU A 11 18.13 1.01 7.95
C GLU A 11 18.30 1.57 6.54
N ARG A 12 18.38 0.68 5.54
CA ARG A 12 18.45 1.10 4.14
C ARG A 12 17.19 1.81 3.66
N MET A 13 16.01 1.35 4.10
CA MET A 13 14.74 2.03 3.83
C MET A 13 14.73 3.44 4.44
N MET A 14 15.16 3.60 5.70
CA MET A 14 15.25 4.92 6.33
C MET A 14 16.22 5.86 5.60
N GLN A 15 17.41 5.36 5.19
CA GLN A 15 18.39 6.14 4.42
C GLN A 15 17.85 6.64 3.08
N ARG A 16 16.92 5.90 2.48
CA ARG A 16 16.26 6.29 1.22
C ARG A 16 15.06 7.20 1.44
N GLY A 17 14.56 7.33 2.66
CA GLY A 17 13.32 8.02 2.97
C GLY A 17 12.06 7.21 2.62
N ASP A 18 12.19 5.88 2.52
CA ASP A 18 11.03 5.01 2.25
C ASP A 18 10.06 5.03 3.44
N GLU A 19 8.77 4.95 3.16
CA GLU A 19 7.73 4.84 4.17
C GLU A 19 7.62 3.43 4.71
N PHE A 20 7.43 3.31 6.03
CA PHE A 20 7.06 2.06 6.67
C PHE A 20 5.53 1.97 6.76
N VAL A 21 4.93 1.13 5.93
CA VAL A 21 3.52 0.74 6.06
C VAL A 21 3.46 -0.49 6.96
N ALA A 22 2.67 -0.42 8.02
CA ALA A 22 2.53 -1.53 8.96
C ALA A 22 1.77 -2.70 8.32
N HIS A 23 2.25 -3.94 8.57
CA HIS A 23 1.74 -5.15 7.94
C HIS A 23 1.63 -6.33 8.94
N GLY A 24 1.18 -6.06 10.15
CA GLY A 24 1.12 -7.05 11.22
C GLY A 24 2.50 -7.53 11.70
N ARG A 25 2.51 -8.54 12.57
CA ARG A 25 3.73 -9.14 13.12
C ARG A 25 4.40 -10.09 12.13
N SER A 26 3.60 -10.80 11.36
CA SER A 26 4.05 -11.75 10.34
C SER A 26 2.98 -11.93 9.27
N ASN A 27 3.39 -12.42 8.09
CA ASN A 27 2.45 -12.71 7.00
C ASN A 27 1.66 -14.03 7.20
N SER A 28 1.84 -14.70 8.32
CA SER A 28 1.08 -15.93 8.67
C SER A 28 -0.13 -15.67 9.56
N GLU A 29 -0.31 -14.47 10.08
CA GLU A 29 -1.45 -14.10 10.91
C GLU A 29 -2.49 -13.34 10.07
N ARG A 30 -3.74 -13.81 10.12
CA ARG A 30 -4.86 -13.16 9.43
C ARG A 30 -5.73 -12.43 10.45
N GLN A 31 -5.86 -11.13 10.31
CA GLN A 31 -6.66 -10.30 11.22
C GLN A 31 -8.13 -10.67 11.20
N GLY A 32 -8.68 -11.03 10.04
CA GLY A 32 -10.07 -11.46 9.92
C GLY A 32 -10.48 -12.67 10.75
N ASP A 33 -9.50 -13.45 11.22
CA ASP A 33 -9.72 -14.65 12.06
C ASP A 33 -9.53 -14.36 13.57
N MET A 34 -9.24 -13.09 13.95
CA MET A 34 -8.95 -12.71 15.34
C MET A 34 -10.16 -12.14 16.05
N TRP A 35 -10.17 -12.28 17.38
CA TRP A 35 -11.05 -11.51 18.24
C TRP A 35 -10.58 -10.06 18.30
N GLU A 36 -11.51 -9.12 18.53
CA GLU A 36 -11.22 -7.68 18.54
C GLU A 36 -10.05 -7.29 19.44
N GLU A 37 -9.99 -7.87 20.65
CA GLU A 37 -8.90 -7.60 21.61
C GLU A 37 -7.53 -8.09 21.12
N ASP A 38 -7.50 -9.24 20.46
CA ASP A 38 -6.26 -9.81 19.89
C ASP A 38 -5.78 -9.01 18.70
N GLU A 39 -6.70 -8.57 17.86
CA GLU A 39 -6.40 -7.69 16.73
C GLU A 39 -5.90 -6.32 17.20
N ALA A 40 -6.54 -5.70 18.19
CA ALA A 40 -6.07 -4.45 18.78
C ALA A 40 -4.65 -4.58 19.34
N ARG A 41 -4.36 -5.69 20.02
CA ARG A 41 -3.01 -5.99 20.53
C ARG A 41 -2.00 -6.15 19.38
N LEU A 42 -2.34 -6.87 18.32
CA LEU A 42 -1.49 -7.02 17.13
C LEU A 42 -1.16 -5.66 16.50
N ILE A 43 -2.15 -4.79 16.36
CA ILE A 43 -1.97 -3.44 15.82
C ILE A 43 -1.03 -2.63 16.74
N ALA A 44 -1.25 -2.66 18.05
CA ALA A 44 -0.43 -1.94 19.02
C ALA A 44 1.03 -2.40 19.01
N GLU A 45 1.27 -3.71 19.07
CA GLU A 45 2.62 -4.31 19.06
C GLU A 45 3.37 -4.00 17.75
N THR A 46 2.67 -4.06 16.60
CA THR A 46 3.25 -3.73 15.31
C THR A 46 3.62 -2.25 15.24
N THR A 47 2.72 -1.38 15.70
CA THR A 47 2.94 0.07 15.75
C THR A 47 4.13 0.44 16.64
N GLU A 48 4.22 -0.19 17.82
CA GLU A 48 5.32 0.03 18.76
C GLU A 48 6.66 -0.41 18.17
N ALA A 49 6.71 -1.59 17.55
CA ALA A 49 7.94 -2.14 17.00
C ALA A 49 8.48 -1.29 15.84
N ILE A 50 7.62 -0.82 14.92
CA ILE A 50 8.02 0.08 13.86
C ILE A 50 8.41 1.43 14.43
N GLY A 51 7.63 1.98 15.37
CA GLY A 51 7.92 3.25 16.02
C GLY A 51 9.26 3.26 16.74
N LYS A 52 9.60 2.17 17.41
CA LYS A 52 10.88 1.97 18.10
C LYS A 52 12.07 1.90 17.12
N PHE A 53 11.87 1.24 15.98
CA PHE A 53 12.90 1.09 14.96
C PHE A 53 13.11 2.37 14.16
N ALA A 54 12.02 2.96 13.65
CA ALA A 54 12.05 4.10 12.71
C ALA A 54 12.03 5.47 13.40
N GLY A 55 11.92 5.53 14.75
CA GLY A 55 11.79 6.78 15.50
C GLY A 55 10.45 7.51 15.32
N ARG A 56 9.52 6.94 14.56
CA ARG A 56 8.17 7.49 14.32
C ARG A 56 7.17 6.36 14.11
N LYS A 57 5.93 6.57 14.56
CA LYS A 57 4.85 5.61 14.32
C LYS A 57 4.51 5.55 12.82
N PRO A 58 4.15 4.37 12.29
CA PRO A 58 3.60 4.26 10.95
C PRO A 58 2.25 4.96 10.88
N VAL A 59 1.94 5.53 9.73
CA VAL A 59 0.65 6.20 9.47
C VAL A 59 -0.26 5.40 8.53
N GLY A 60 0.30 4.38 7.88
CA GLY A 60 -0.39 3.50 6.96
C GLY A 60 -0.39 2.05 7.43
N TRP A 61 -1.47 1.35 7.12
CA TRP A 61 -1.66 -0.08 7.40
C TRP A 61 -2.03 -0.86 6.15
N MET A 62 -1.54 -2.07 6.06
CA MET A 62 -1.99 -3.07 5.10
C MET A 62 -2.03 -4.42 5.82
N SER A 63 -3.21 -5.03 5.89
CA SER A 63 -3.36 -6.31 6.57
C SER A 63 -2.73 -7.45 5.77
N PRO A 64 -2.04 -8.41 6.42
CA PRO A 64 -1.62 -9.64 5.75
C PRO A 64 -2.78 -10.29 5.01
N TRP A 65 -2.57 -10.64 3.73
CA TRP A 65 -3.59 -11.22 2.86
C TRP A 65 -4.80 -10.32 2.56
N LEU A 66 -4.73 -9.03 2.86
CA LEU A 66 -5.88 -8.11 2.87
C LEU A 66 -7.01 -8.62 3.79
N SER A 67 -6.66 -9.42 4.80
CA SER A 67 -7.60 -10.06 5.70
C SER A 67 -8.01 -9.10 6.81
N GLN A 68 -9.24 -8.63 6.78
CA GLN A 68 -9.83 -7.75 7.78
C GLN A 68 -10.95 -8.46 8.57
N SER A 69 -11.07 -8.11 9.83
CA SER A 69 -12.25 -8.32 10.62
C SER A 69 -13.29 -7.21 10.36
N ARG A 70 -14.45 -7.29 11.00
CA ARG A 70 -15.44 -6.19 10.95
C ARG A 70 -14.96 -4.94 11.69
N GLN A 71 -14.03 -5.09 12.61
CA GLN A 71 -13.52 -4.05 13.51
C GLN A 71 -12.20 -3.44 13.06
N THR A 72 -11.51 -4.04 12.08
CA THR A 72 -10.17 -3.59 11.65
C THR A 72 -10.10 -2.08 11.39
N LEU A 73 -11.06 -1.54 10.64
CA LEU A 73 -11.05 -0.10 10.31
C LEU A 73 -11.23 0.78 11.55
N ASP A 74 -12.08 0.36 12.48
CA ASP A 74 -12.31 1.06 13.74
C ASP A 74 -11.04 1.08 14.59
N LEU A 75 -10.41 -0.09 14.75
CA LEU A 75 -9.19 -0.27 15.54
C LEU A 75 -8.02 0.51 14.94
N LEU A 76 -7.88 0.53 13.62
CA LEU A 76 -6.84 1.30 12.94
C LEU A 76 -7.04 2.81 13.15
N GLN A 77 -8.27 3.30 13.00
CA GLN A 77 -8.57 4.71 13.23
C GLN A 77 -8.32 5.09 14.71
N GLU A 78 -8.72 4.27 15.66
CA GLU A 78 -8.47 4.48 17.09
C GLU A 78 -6.98 4.44 17.46
N ALA A 79 -6.19 3.62 16.77
CA ALA A 79 -4.74 3.56 16.91
C ALA A 79 -4.01 4.75 16.25
N GLY A 80 -4.75 5.62 15.51
CA GLY A 80 -4.23 6.84 14.90
C GLY A 80 -3.65 6.65 13.51
N TYR A 81 -3.98 5.58 12.82
CA TYR A 81 -3.64 5.41 11.41
C TYR A 81 -4.44 6.38 10.53
N LEU A 82 -3.78 6.95 9.54
CA LEU A 82 -4.41 7.88 8.59
C LEU A 82 -5.06 7.14 7.43
N TYR A 83 -4.44 6.03 6.99
CA TYR A 83 -4.92 5.27 5.85
C TYR A 83 -4.67 3.77 6.02
N GLN A 84 -5.40 3.00 5.23
CA GLN A 84 -5.23 1.56 5.04
C GLN A 84 -5.34 1.21 3.53
N CYS A 85 -4.88 0.00 3.14
CA CYS A 85 -4.78 -0.44 1.75
C CYS A 85 -5.54 -1.74 1.47
N ASP A 86 -6.48 -2.17 2.31
CA ASP A 86 -7.03 -3.53 2.26
C ASP A 86 -8.24 -3.68 1.33
N TRP A 87 -8.84 -2.57 0.90
CA TRP A 87 -10.05 -2.59 0.08
C TRP A 87 -9.76 -2.12 -1.35
N PRO A 88 -9.79 -3.01 -2.35
CA PRO A 88 -9.62 -2.64 -3.76
C PRO A 88 -10.93 -2.02 -4.29
N LEU A 89 -11.22 -0.78 -3.90
CA LEU A 89 -12.46 -0.10 -4.20
C LEU A 89 -12.41 0.72 -5.49
N ASP A 90 -11.37 1.56 -5.65
CA ASP A 90 -11.27 2.52 -6.74
C ASP A 90 -9.80 2.89 -6.96
N ASP A 91 -9.49 3.50 -8.08
CA ASP A 91 -8.19 4.10 -8.40
C ASP A 91 -7.99 5.47 -7.75
N GLN A 92 -8.91 5.90 -6.89
CA GLN A 92 -8.83 7.12 -6.08
C GLN A 92 -8.92 6.78 -4.59
N PRO A 93 -8.30 7.60 -3.71
CA PRO A 93 -8.53 7.47 -2.28
C PRO A 93 -10.00 7.70 -1.92
N ILE A 94 -10.51 6.92 -0.96
CA ILE A 94 -11.91 6.99 -0.49
C ILE A 94 -11.93 7.03 1.02
N TRP A 95 -12.70 7.95 1.60
CA TRP A 95 -12.94 7.95 3.04
C TRP A 95 -13.93 6.87 3.44
N MET A 96 -13.52 6.01 4.34
CA MET A 96 -14.36 4.96 4.93
C MET A 96 -14.78 5.36 6.34
N ARG A 97 -16.05 5.16 6.65
CA ARG A 97 -16.61 5.46 7.98
C ARG A 97 -16.14 4.43 9.00
N THR A 98 -15.78 4.89 10.19
CA THR A 98 -15.46 4.09 11.37
C THR A 98 -16.35 4.49 12.53
N ARG A 99 -16.38 3.72 13.62
CA ARG A 99 -17.14 4.05 14.83
C ARG A 99 -16.67 5.34 15.52
N GLY A 100 -15.39 5.70 15.37
CA GLY A 100 -14.79 6.91 15.96
C GLY A 100 -14.59 8.07 14.97
N GLY A 101 -14.95 7.90 13.69
CA GLY A 101 -14.73 8.92 12.68
C GLY A 101 -14.60 8.37 11.26
N LYS A 102 -13.45 8.55 10.66
CA LYS A 102 -13.16 8.02 9.30
C LYS A 102 -11.69 7.68 9.14
N ILE A 103 -11.38 6.78 8.22
CA ILE A 103 -10.04 6.40 7.80
C ILE A 103 -9.97 6.42 6.26
N LEU A 104 -8.83 6.78 5.69
CA LEU A 104 -8.67 6.80 4.24
C LEU A 104 -8.36 5.39 3.72
N ASN A 105 -9.09 4.94 2.70
CA ASN A 105 -8.70 3.79 1.89
C ASN A 105 -7.81 4.27 0.75
N MET A 106 -6.61 3.73 0.68
CA MET A 106 -5.67 4.01 -0.40
C MET A 106 -5.81 2.94 -1.49
N PRO A 107 -5.78 3.28 -2.77
CA PRO A 107 -5.84 2.29 -3.84
C PRO A 107 -4.76 1.20 -3.71
N TYR A 108 -5.19 -0.05 -3.81
CA TYR A 108 -4.32 -1.22 -3.77
C TYR A 108 -4.91 -2.32 -4.68
N PRO A 109 -4.58 -2.31 -5.98
CA PRO A 109 -5.18 -3.22 -6.94
C PRO A 109 -4.67 -4.66 -6.76
N VAL A 110 -5.58 -5.61 -6.90
CA VAL A 110 -5.26 -7.05 -6.89
C VAL A 110 -4.78 -7.51 -8.26
N GLU A 111 -5.27 -6.88 -9.33
CA GLU A 111 -4.99 -7.23 -10.73
C GLU A 111 -3.56 -6.87 -11.15
N THR A 112 -2.98 -5.84 -10.58
CA THR A 112 -1.60 -5.40 -10.87
C THR A 112 -0.62 -5.75 -9.75
N ASN A 113 -0.99 -6.69 -8.88
CA ASN A 113 -0.17 -7.23 -7.81
C ASN A 113 0.55 -8.50 -8.30
N ASP A 114 1.87 -8.57 -8.15
CA ASP A 114 2.70 -9.67 -8.64
C ASP A 114 2.33 -11.03 -8.03
N SER A 115 1.93 -11.08 -6.77
CA SER A 115 1.60 -12.32 -6.09
C SER A 115 0.32 -12.98 -6.64
N PRO A 116 -0.86 -12.33 -6.69
CA PRO A 116 -2.04 -12.89 -7.33
C PRO A 116 -1.83 -13.21 -8.82
N MET A 117 -1.15 -12.32 -9.55
CA MET A 117 -0.91 -12.52 -10.97
C MET A 117 -0.05 -13.75 -11.25
N MET A 118 1.09 -13.87 -10.55
CA MET A 118 2.07 -14.92 -10.86
C MET A 118 1.81 -16.23 -10.14
N LEU A 119 1.32 -16.21 -8.90
CA LEU A 119 1.13 -17.41 -8.10
C LEU A 119 -0.26 -18.03 -8.29
N ALA A 120 -1.30 -17.22 -8.34
CA ALA A 120 -2.67 -17.71 -8.45
C ALA A 120 -3.12 -17.83 -9.92
N ARG A 121 -2.85 -16.80 -10.73
CA ARG A 121 -3.26 -16.75 -12.15
C ARG A 121 -2.19 -17.25 -13.11
N GLN A 122 -1.00 -17.60 -12.62
CA GLN A 122 0.13 -18.17 -13.37
C GLN A 122 0.64 -17.30 -14.54
N HIS A 123 0.46 -15.99 -14.46
CA HIS A 123 1.03 -15.07 -15.42
C HIS A 123 2.56 -15.00 -15.31
N THR A 124 3.19 -14.74 -16.42
CA THR A 124 4.65 -14.50 -16.47
C THR A 124 4.98 -13.08 -16.00
N ALA A 125 6.23 -12.85 -15.61
CA ALA A 125 6.70 -11.51 -15.29
C ALA A 125 6.66 -10.55 -16.50
N ALA A 126 6.72 -11.07 -17.73
CA ALA A 126 6.59 -10.27 -18.95
C ALA A 126 5.16 -9.77 -19.14
N GLU A 127 4.17 -10.63 -18.94
CA GLU A 127 2.75 -10.25 -18.96
C GLU A 127 2.43 -9.23 -17.87
N LEU A 128 2.91 -9.43 -16.63
CA LEU A 128 2.76 -8.47 -15.55
C LEU A 128 3.37 -7.10 -15.92
N SER A 129 4.58 -7.09 -16.50
CA SER A 129 5.23 -5.86 -16.96
C SER A 129 4.39 -5.13 -18.01
N THR A 130 3.77 -5.88 -18.93
CA THR A 130 2.90 -5.30 -19.96
C THR A 130 1.63 -4.75 -19.31
N THR A 131 0.99 -5.50 -18.41
CA THR A 131 -0.19 -5.04 -17.65
C THR A 131 0.09 -3.73 -16.89
N TRP A 132 1.26 -3.61 -16.24
CA TRP A 132 1.63 -2.36 -15.57
C TRP A 132 1.81 -1.18 -16.50
N ILE A 133 2.39 -1.42 -17.70
CA ILE A 133 2.55 -0.37 -18.72
C ILE A 133 1.19 0.07 -19.22
N ASP A 134 0.33 -0.86 -19.60
CA ASP A 134 -1.00 -0.57 -20.14
C ASP A 134 -1.89 0.13 -19.10
N GLN A 135 -1.84 -0.30 -17.83
CA GLN A 135 -2.53 0.36 -16.72
C GLN A 135 -2.05 1.80 -16.55
N PHE A 136 -0.75 2.00 -16.53
CA PHE A 136 -0.17 3.33 -16.39
C PHE A 136 -0.56 4.23 -17.57
N ASP A 137 -0.43 3.76 -18.80
CA ASP A 137 -0.72 4.54 -20.00
C ASP A 137 -2.19 4.97 -20.05
N GLU A 138 -3.13 4.05 -19.75
CA GLU A 138 -4.56 4.38 -19.70
C GLU A 138 -4.87 5.39 -18.58
N MET A 139 -4.35 5.17 -17.36
CA MET A 139 -4.56 6.11 -16.25
C MET A 139 -3.93 7.46 -16.51
N PHE A 140 -2.77 7.51 -17.17
CA PHE A 140 -2.10 8.73 -17.57
C PHE A 140 -2.93 9.52 -18.60
N ASP A 141 -3.53 8.84 -19.59
CA ASP A 141 -4.43 9.47 -20.56
C ASP A 141 -5.73 9.97 -19.91
N GLN A 142 -6.26 9.25 -18.92
CA GLN A 142 -7.42 9.70 -18.14
C GLN A 142 -7.08 10.93 -17.28
N SER A 143 -5.87 10.97 -16.69
CA SER A 143 -5.43 12.12 -15.90
C SER A 143 -5.35 13.40 -16.73
N ARG A 144 -4.95 13.31 -18.00
CA ARG A 144 -4.95 14.44 -18.95
C ARG A 144 -6.36 14.95 -19.29
N LYS A 145 -7.39 14.13 -19.02
CA LYS A 145 -8.81 14.50 -19.14
C LYS A 145 -9.40 15.02 -17.83
N GLY A 146 -8.57 15.26 -16.82
CA GLY A 146 -8.94 15.88 -15.55
C GLY A 146 -9.25 14.91 -14.42
N GLN A 147 -8.92 13.63 -14.55
CA GLN A 147 -9.07 12.67 -13.45
C GLN A 147 -7.82 12.66 -12.56
N SER A 148 -8.01 12.59 -11.24
CA SER A 148 -6.94 12.44 -10.26
C SER A 148 -6.87 10.98 -9.83
N LEU A 149 -5.86 10.25 -10.32
CA LEU A 149 -5.75 8.80 -10.15
C LEU A 149 -4.46 8.43 -9.42
N VAL A 150 -4.48 7.34 -8.68
CA VAL A 150 -3.32 6.73 -8.02
C VAL A 150 -3.04 5.40 -8.70
N CYS A 151 -1.85 5.26 -9.27
CA CYS A 151 -1.39 4.05 -9.95
C CYS A 151 -0.34 3.31 -9.08
N PRO A 152 -0.73 2.42 -8.19
CA PRO A 152 0.20 1.70 -7.34
C PRO A 152 0.79 0.48 -8.04
N PHE A 153 2.06 0.17 -7.72
CA PHE A 153 2.76 -1.03 -8.14
C PHE A 153 3.06 -1.91 -6.94
N VAL A 154 2.45 -3.08 -6.89
CA VAL A 154 2.55 -4.00 -5.76
C VAL A 154 3.56 -5.10 -6.06
N LEU A 155 4.61 -5.16 -5.24
CA LEU A 155 5.78 -6.00 -5.47
C LEU A 155 6.12 -6.85 -4.25
N HIS A 156 6.49 -8.11 -4.50
CA HIS A 156 7.08 -8.99 -3.49
C HIS A 156 8.52 -9.34 -3.87
N THR A 157 9.46 -9.03 -3.00
CA THR A 157 10.90 -9.20 -3.28
C THR A 157 11.28 -10.64 -3.61
N PHE A 158 10.63 -11.63 -2.99
CA PHE A 158 10.88 -13.04 -3.27
C PHE A 158 10.39 -13.47 -4.67
N LEU A 159 9.46 -12.73 -5.27
CA LEU A 159 8.99 -12.96 -6.64
C LEU A 159 9.82 -12.16 -7.65
N LEU A 160 9.74 -10.85 -7.61
CA LEU A 160 10.35 -9.97 -8.62
C LEU A 160 11.83 -9.71 -8.39
N GLY A 161 12.39 -10.09 -7.25
CA GLY A 161 13.84 -10.02 -6.99
C GLY A 161 14.67 -11.03 -7.79
N GLN A 162 14.06 -12.02 -8.43
CA GLN A 162 14.76 -12.96 -9.30
C GLN A 162 15.29 -12.25 -10.56
N PRO A 163 16.56 -12.48 -10.99
CA PRO A 163 17.20 -11.70 -12.06
C PRO A 163 16.38 -11.57 -13.35
N PHE A 164 15.78 -12.67 -13.82
CA PHE A 164 14.99 -12.65 -15.06
C PHE A 164 13.65 -11.90 -14.90
N ARG A 165 13.07 -11.89 -13.68
CA ARG A 165 11.85 -11.16 -13.35
C ARG A 165 12.14 -9.68 -13.09
N LEU A 166 13.25 -9.39 -12.41
CA LEU A 166 13.71 -8.03 -12.16
C LEU A 166 13.96 -7.26 -13.45
N ARG A 167 14.36 -7.95 -14.54
CA ARG A 167 14.48 -7.35 -15.87
C ARG A 167 13.13 -6.80 -16.36
N GLN A 168 12.03 -7.52 -16.10
CA GLN A 168 10.69 -7.09 -16.51
C GLN A 168 10.18 -5.93 -15.66
N LEU A 169 10.45 -5.94 -14.36
CA LEU A 169 10.16 -4.79 -13.50
C LEU A 169 10.88 -3.54 -14.01
N ARG A 170 12.18 -3.65 -14.32
CA ARG A 170 12.94 -2.51 -14.87
C ARG A 170 12.35 -1.99 -16.17
N ARG A 171 11.85 -2.88 -17.05
CA ARG A 171 11.17 -2.48 -18.29
C ARG A 171 9.97 -1.59 -18.01
N ALA A 172 9.08 -1.99 -17.12
CA ALA A 172 7.91 -1.20 -16.76
C ALA A 172 8.30 0.12 -16.10
N MET A 173 9.21 0.10 -15.11
CA MET A 173 9.65 1.31 -14.43
C MET A 173 10.35 2.30 -15.39
N GLN A 174 11.16 1.82 -16.33
CA GLN A 174 11.78 2.68 -17.34
C GLN A 174 10.76 3.33 -18.27
N HIS A 175 9.66 2.65 -18.59
CA HIS A 175 8.57 3.23 -19.37
C HIS A 175 7.90 4.36 -18.61
N ILE A 176 7.48 4.11 -17.37
CA ILE A 176 6.78 5.08 -16.51
C ILE A 176 7.64 6.31 -16.24
N LEU A 177 8.93 6.10 -15.96
CA LEU A 177 9.86 7.20 -15.65
C LEU A 177 10.15 8.14 -16.82
N ARG A 178 9.72 7.83 -18.04
CA ARG A 178 9.75 8.81 -19.16
C ARG A 178 8.79 9.98 -18.90
N HIS A 179 7.78 9.76 -18.09
CA HIS A 179 6.76 10.75 -17.72
C HIS A 179 7.00 11.37 -16.33
N ARG A 180 8.24 11.24 -15.79
CA ARG A 180 8.56 11.65 -14.41
C ARG A 180 8.16 13.10 -14.11
N ASP A 181 8.30 14.00 -15.07
CA ASP A 181 8.00 15.43 -14.89
C ASP A 181 6.50 15.75 -15.01
N GLU A 182 5.69 14.76 -15.40
CA GLU A 182 4.25 14.89 -15.60
C GLU A 182 3.45 14.14 -14.52
N ILE A 183 4.11 13.38 -13.65
CA ILE A 183 3.48 12.58 -12.60
C ILE A 183 4.02 12.95 -11.22
N TRP A 184 3.23 12.77 -10.21
CA TRP A 184 3.68 12.84 -8.82
C TRP A 184 4.16 11.45 -8.37
N LEU A 185 5.45 11.18 -8.54
CA LEU A 185 6.07 9.95 -8.02
C LEU A 185 6.26 10.08 -6.51
N THR A 186 5.46 9.39 -5.73
CA THR A 186 5.30 9.61 -4.30
C THR A 186 5.04 8.32 -3.53
N GLN A 187 4.79 8.44 -2.23
CA GLN A 187 4.48 7.37 -1.29
C GLN A 187 3.04 7.53 -0.77
N PRO A 188 2.35 6.46 -0.35
CA PRO A 188 0.96 6.54 0.06
C PRO A 188 0.71 7.48 1.24
N GLY A 189 1.65 7.60 2.18
CA GLY A 189 1.54 8.54 3.29
C GLY A 189 1.55 10.01 2.86
N GLU A 190 2.28 10.35 1.80
CA GLU A 190 2.27 11.70 1.23
C GLU A 190 0.93 12.01 0.56
N ILE A 191 0.37 11.02 -0.16
CA ILE A 191 -0.98 11.15 -0.74
C ILE A 191 -2.02 11.32 0.38
N ALA A 192 -1.96 10.50 1.43
CA ALA A 192 -2.86 10.62 2.57
C ALA A 192 -2.76 12.01 3.23
N ALA A 193 -1.55 12.51 3.46
CA ALA A 193 -1.31 13.84 4.02
C ALA A 193 -1.82 14.97 3.11
N TYR A 194 -1.79 14.79 1.80
CA TYR A 194 -2.39 15.72 0.84
C TYR A 194 -3.91 15.69 0.92
N VAL A 195 -4.50 14.48 0.84
CA VAL A 195 -5.96 14.29 0.85
C VAL A 195 -6.61 14.84 2.12
N THR A 196 -5.95 14.71 3.29
CA THR A 196 -6.47 15.26 4.56
C THR A 196 -6.61 16.78 4.57
N LYS A 197 -5.93 17.49 3.66
CA LYS A 197 -5.99 18.96 3.55
C LYS A 197 -7.02 19.45 2.54
N LEU A 198 -7.61 18.55 1.76
CA LEU A 198 -8.61 18.92 0.76
C LEU A 198 -9.93 19.31 1.42
N PRO A 199 -10.69 20.24 0.81
CA PRO A 199 -12.02 20.61 1.29
C PRO A 199 -12.94 19.40 1.38
N ALA A 200 -13.86 19.40 2.36
CA ALA A 200 -14.90 18.40 2.46
C ALA A 200 -15.71 18.31 1.13
N GLY A 201 -16.08 17.09 0.75
CA GLY A 201 -16.76 16.82 -0.52
C GLY A 201 -15.84 16.68 -1.75
N THR A 202 -14.51 16.91 -1.61
CA THR A 202 -13.57 16.71 -2.72
C THR A 202 -13.28 15.24 -2.98
N VAL A 203 -13.10 14.47 -1.91
CA VAL A 203 -12.83 13.03 -1.97
C VAL A 203 -14.07 12.27 -1.51
N PRO A 204 -14.49 11.18 -2.18
CA PRO A 204 -15.65 10.41 -1.77
C PRO A 204 -15.61 10.03 -0.29
N GLY A 205 -16.74 10.17 0.41
CA GLY A 205 -16.86 9.90 1.85
C GLY A 205 -16.28 10.97 2.79
N SER A 206 -15.77 12.09 2.29
CA SER A 206 -15.20 13.17 3.11
C SER A 206 -16.23 14.05 3.83
#